data_94d6c394e430649f604d5554693d7cec
#
_entry.id   94d6c394e430649f604d5554693d7cec
#
_cell.length_a   1.000
_cell.length_b   1.000
_cell.length_c   1.000
_cell.angle_alpha   90.00
_cell.angle_beta   90.00
_cell.angle_gamma   90.00
#
_symmetry.space_group_name_H-M   'P 1'
#
loop_
_entity.id
_entity.type
_entity.pdbx_description
1 polymer ?
#
loop_
_entity_poly.entity_id
_entity_poly.type
_entity_poly.pdbx_seq_one_letter_code
_entity_poly.pdbx_strand_id
1 'polypeptide(L)'
;MKIKDFGVEMWMNAYENDCTYNLAETCVESLTVEQLLELGGCREQAVADILGMKLTYGAIEGSPRLRMLIAGLYEKQTPENVITAHGAIGANHLVIEALAGPGDEVVSVLPTYQQHYSIPEALGAEVHILPLRSGNAFLPDLDELRGMVNKNTKLICINTVSYTHLRAHETEL
;
A
#
# COMPACT_ATOMS: atom_id res chain seq x y z
N MET A 1 -14.26 17.48 3.32
CA MET A 1 -13.93 16.12 2.88
C MET A 1 -14.63 15.12 3.79
N LYS A 2 -15.32 14.13 3.26
CA LYS A 2 -15.92 13.04 4.02
C LYS A 2 -15.52 11.71 3.37
N ILE A 3 -14.70 10.93 4.04
CA ILE A 3 -14.26 9.61 3.59
C ILE A 3 -15.27 8.59 4.08
N LYS A 4 -15.66 7.64 3.23
CA LYS A 4 -16.51 6.51 3.61
C LYS A 4 -15.74 5.57 4.54
N ASP A 5 -16.43 4.99 5.52
CA ASP A 5 -15.84 3.99 6.40
C ASP A 5 -15.26 2.82 5.57
N PHE A 6 -14.09 2.34 5.96
CA PHE A 6 -13.46 1.21 5.30
C PHE A 6 -14.07 -0.09 5.86
N GLY A 7 -14.93 -0.72 5.05
CA GLY A 7 -15.74 -1.86 5.46
C GLY A 7 -14.91 -3.05 5.97
N VAL A 8 -13.79 -3.36 5.31
CA VAL A 8 -12.88 -4.44 5.73
C VAL A 8 -12.24 -4.12 7.08
N GLU A 9 -11.73 -2.90 7.26
CA GLU A 9 -11.11 -2.49 8.52
C GLU A 9 -12.12 -2.46 9.68
N MET A 10 -13.35 -2.04 9.42
CA MET A 10 -14.42 -2.07 10.41
C MET A 10 -14.72 -3.51 10.86
N TRP A 11 -14.76 -4.43 9.88
CA TRP A 11 -14.99 -5.84 10.14
C TRP A 11 -13.80 -6.48 10.88
N MET A 12 -12.57 -6.23 10.46
CA MET A 12 -11.36 -6.72 11.11
C MET A 12 -11.29 -6.26 12.57
N ASN A 13 -11.49 -4.96 12.83
CA ASN A 13 -11.49 -4.42 14.18
C ASN A 13 -12.53 -5.08 15.11
N ALA A 14 -13.65 -5.55 14.55
CA ALA A 14 -14.70 -6.19 15.32
C ALA A 14 -14.41 -7.67 15.63
N TYR A 15 -13.66 -8.39 14.80
CA TYR A 15 -13.59 -9.86 14.85
C TYR A 15 -12.17 -10.42 14.86
N GLU A 16 -11.15 -9.69 14.44
CA GLU A 16 -9.79 -10.18 14.24
C GLU A 16 -9.19 -10.81 15.52
N ASN A 17 -9.45 -10.19 16.68
CA ASN A 17 -8.88 -10.60 17.95
C ASN A 17 -9.79 -11.52 18.77
N ASP A 18 -11.04 -11.74 18.33
CA ASP A 18 -12.04 -12.51 19.06
C ASP A 18 -12.33 -13.89 18.44
N CYS A 19 -11.50 -14.34 17.51
CA CYS A 19 -11.67 -15.65 16.86
C CYS A 19 -10.65 -16.67 17.36
N THR A 20 -11.07 -17.93 17.46
CA THR A 20 -10.16 -19.05 17.80
C THR A 20 -9.20 -19.34 16.64
N TYR A 21 -9.65 -19.18 15.40
CA TYR A 21 -8.86 -19.38 14.19
C TYR A 21 -9.13 -18.23 13.24
N ASN A 22 -8.12 -17.40 13.00
CA ASN A 22 -8.20 -16.31 12.02
C ASN A 22 -7.88 -16.86 10.62
N LEU A 23 -8.90 -17.09 9.81
CA LEU A 23 -8.78 -17.54 8.41
C LEU A 23 -8.87 -16.39 7.40
N ALA A 24 -9.06 -15.17 7.88
CA ALA A 24 -9.16 -13.99 7.04
C ALA A 24 -7.84 -13.19 6.96
N GLU A 25 -6.88 -13.52 7.84
CA GLU A 25 -5.57 -12.89 7.85
C GLU A 25 -4.76 -13.33 6.62
N THR A 26 -4.21 -12.37 5.90
CA THR A 26 -3.41 -12.60 4.69
C THR A 26 -1.98 -12.11 4.84
N CYS A 27 -1.60 -11.63 6.01
CA CYS A 27 -0.25 -11.20 6.30
C CYS A 27 0.69 -12.41 6.43
N VAL A 28 1.96 -12.21 6.08
CA VAL A 28 3.01 -13.19 6.42
C VAL A 28 3.14 -13.27 7.94
N GLU A 29 3.60 -14.40 8.45
CA GLU A 29 3.88 -14.57 9.87
C GLU A 29 4.83 -13.47 10.36
N SER A 30 4.42 -12.76 11.41
CA SER A 30 5.19 -11.65 11.96
C SER A 30 6.37 -12.15 12.76
N LEU A 31 7.56 -11.62 12.45
CA LEU A 31 8.75 -11.86 13.25
C LEU A 31 8.71 -11.04 14.55
N THR A 32 9.26 -11.59 15.61
CA THR A 32 9.63 -10.77 16.77
C THR A 32 10.85 -9.91 16.45
N VAL A 33 11.05 -8.83 17.21
CA VAL A 33 12.27 -8.00 17.08
C VAL A 33 13.51 -8.85 17.27
N GLU A 34 13.51 -9.77 18.24
CA GLU A 34 14.64 -10.67 18.49
C GLU A 34 14.96 -11.53 17.27
N GLN A 35 13.96 -12.20 16.68
CA GLN A 35 14.12 -13.01 15.46
C GLN A 35 14.68 -12.17 14.30
N LEU A 36 14.17 -10.95 14.11
CA LEU A 36 14.67 -10.05 13.06
C LEU A 36 16.14 -9.68 13.26
N LEU A 37 16.53 -9.37 14.49
CA LEU A 37 17.92 -9.01 14.83
C LEU A 37 18.87 -10.20 14.72
N GLU A 38 18.41 -11.41 15.06
CA GLU A 38 19.17 -12.65 14.88
C GLU A 38 19.41 -12.94 13.39
N LEU A 39 18.37 -12.85 12.57
CA LEU A 39 18.49 -12.99 11.11
C LEU A 39 19.47 -11.99 10.50
N GLY A 40 19.48 -10.76 11.01
CA GLY A 40 20.40 -9.71 10.58
C GLY A 40 21.83 -9.85 11.15
N GLY A 41 22.05 -10.74 12.12
CA GLY A 41 23.34 -10.89 12.81
C GLY A 41 23.82 -9.62 13.52
N CYS A 42 22.92 -8.73 13.90
CA CYS A 42 23.23 -7.38 14.40
C CYS A 42 22.61 -7.05 15.76
N ARG A 43 22.21 -8.06 16.53
CA ARG A 43 21.46 -7.87 17.79
C ARG A 43 22.13 -6.91 18.76
N GLU A 44 23.38 -7.15 19.10
CA GLU A 44 24.10 -6.34 20.11
C GLU A 44 24.26 -4.88 19.64
N GLN A 45 24.64 -4.70 18.37
CA GLN A 45 24.81 -3.37 17.81
C GLN A 45 23.48 -2.61 17.73
N ALA A 46 22.40 -3.27 17.31
CA ALA A 46 21.07 -2.64 17.23
C ALA A 46 20.56 -2.21 18.61
N VAL A 47 20.76 -3.03 19.64
CA VAL A 47 20.38 -2.67 21.02
C VAL A 47 21.21 -1.47 21.50
N ALA A 48 22.51 -1.45 21.25
CA ALA A 48 23.37 -0.34 21.62
C ALA A 48 22.98 0.96 20.90
N ASP A 49 22.65 0.88 19.59
CA ASP A 49 22.22 2.01 18.79
C ASP A 49 20.88 2.59 19.31
N ILE A 50 19.92 1.71 19.65
CA ILE A 50 18.62 2.13 20.20
C ILE A 50 18.81 2.81 21.56
N LEU A 51 19.59 2.24 22.45
CA LEU A 51 19.85 2.82 23.76
C LEU A 51 20.62 4.15 23.70
N GLY A 52 21.46 4.33 22.70
CA GLY A 52 22.19 5.57 22.44
C GLY A 52 21.40 6.64 21.69
N MET A 53 20.20 6.31 21.20
CA MET A 53 19.41 7.20 20.36
C MET A 53 18.81 8.36 21.17
N LYS A 54 18.96 9.58 20.66
CA LYS A 54 18.26 10.75 21.23
C LYS A 54 16.80 10.74 20.79
N LEU A 55 15.90 10.91 21.73
CA LEU A 55 14.46 11.06 21.46
C LEU A 55 14.18 12.49 20.95
N THR A 56 14.46 12.72 19.70
CA THR A 56 14.28 14.00 19.01
C THR A 56 13.60 13.77 17.65
N TYR A 57 13.41 14.84 16.88
CA TYR A 57 12.85 14.75 15.53
C TYR A 57 13.77 13.91 14.63
N GLY A 58 13.17 12.97 13.90
CA GLY A 58 13.83 12.25 12.82
C GLY A 58 13.95 13.08 11.54
N ALA A 59 14.61 12.52 10.53
CA ALA A 59 14.60 13.11 9.19
C ALA A 59 13.20 13.06 8.57
N ILE A 60 12.70 14.20 8.10
CA ILE A 60 11.32 14.38 7.61
C ILE A 60 11.00 13.40 6.48
N GLU A 61 11.92 13.25 5.51
CA GLU A 61 11.76 12.39 4.34
C GLU A 61 12.13 10.93 4.61
N GLY A 62 12.60 10.60 5.80
CA GLY A 62 13.19 9.33 6.17
C GLY A 62 14.71 9.43 6.31
N SER A 63 15.32 8.55 7.12
CA SER A 63 16.75 8.60 7.35
C SER A 63 17.54 8.40 6.05
N PRO A 64 18.67 9.11 5.84
CA PRO A 64 19.46 8.98 4.61
C PRO A 64 19.88 7.53 4.33
N ARG A 65 20.24 6.77 5.37
CA ARG A 65 20.59 5.36 5.24
C ARG A 65 19.42 4.51 4.74
N LEU A 66 18.21 4.70 5.30
CA LEU A 66 17.03 3.96 4.88
C LEU A 66 16.66 4.27 3.42
N ARG A 67 16.65 5.55 3.06
CA ARG A 67 16.37 6.00 1.69
C ARG A 67 17.38 5.43 0.68
N MET A 68 18.66 5.40 1.05
CA MET A 68 19.70 4.79 0.21
C MET A 68 19.46 3.28 0.02
N LEU A 69 19.13 2.56 1.09
CA LEU A 69 18.88 1.12 1.02
C LEU A 69 17.63 0.82 0.18
N ILE A 70 16.57 1.61 0.32
CA ILE A 70 15.36 1.47 -0.49
C ILE A 70 15.68 1.76 -1.97
N ALA A 71 16.39 2.85 -2.28
CA ALA A 71 16.79 3.17 -3.64
C ALA A 71 17.61 2.05 -4.30
N GLY A 72 18.46 1.37 -3.51
CA GLY A 72 19.27 0.25 -3.96
C GLY A 72 18.49 -1.01 -4.36
N LEU A 73 17.19 -1.08 -4.06
CA LEU A 73 16.30 -2.15 -4.55
C LEU A 73 15.84 -1.93 -6.00
N TYR A 74 16.10 -0.77 -6.58
CA TYR A 74 15.65 -0.37 -7.91
C TYR A 74 16.82 0.01 -8.80
N GLU A 75 16.79 -0.38 -10.07
CA GLU A 75 17.88 -0.13 -11.01
C GLU A 75 18.14 1.36 -11.33
N LYS A 76 17.12 2.20 -11.22
CA LYS A 76 17.16 3.59 -11.71
C LYS A 76 16.73 4.62 -10.67
N GLN A 77 16.78 4.26 -9.38
CA GLN A 77 16.39 5.18 -8.32
C GLN A 77 17.61 5.67 -7.53
N THR A 78 17.48 6.87 -6.99
CA THR A 78 18.44 7.48 -6.07
C THR A 78 17.76 7.80 -4.73
N PRO A 79 18.50 8.02 -3.64
CA PRO A 79 17.90 8.37 -2.35
C PRO A 79 16.99 9.60 -2.40
N GLU A 80 17.26 10.54 -3.33
CA GLU A 80 16.46 11.76 -3.52
C GLU A 80 15.05 11.46 -4.05
N ASN A 81 14.87 10.30 -4.70
CA ASN A 81 13.59 9.86 -5.23
C ASN A 81 12.77 9.02 -4.23
N VAL A 82 13.26 8.90 -3.00
CA VAL A 82 12.61 8.10 -1.94
C VAL A 82 12.15 9.00 -0.82
N ILE A 83 10.89 8.88 -0.45
CA ILE A 83 10.31 9.43 0.77
C ILE A 83 9.67 8.29 1.56
N THR A 84 9.79 8.31 2.88
CA THR A 84 9.16 7.31 3.74
C THR A 84 7.86 7.83 4.34
N ALA A 85 6.88 6.95 4.49
CA ALA A 85 5.60 7.26 5.10
C ALA A 85 5.19 6.13 6.06
N HIS A 86 4.18 6.40 6.89
CA HIS A 86 3.65 5.42 7.84
C HIS A 86 2.70 4.45 7.15
N GLY A 87 3.20 3.26 6.84
CA GLY A 87 2.48 2.21 6.13
C GLY A 87 2.18 2.55 4.66
N ALA A 88 1.80 1.54 3.89
CA ALA A 88 1.39 1.72 2.49
C ALA A 88 0.18 2.67 2.36
N ILE A 89 -0.73 2.64 3.34
CA ILE A 89 -1.90 3.53 3.37
C ILE A 89 -1.48 5.01 3.43
N GLY A 90 -0.47 5.36 4.24
CA GLY A 90 0.06 6.71 4.32
C GLY A 90 0.75 7.14 3.02
N ALA A 91 1.55 6.26 2.43
CA ALA A 91 2.22 6.53 1.15
C ALA A 91 1.21 6.75 0.01
N ASN A 92 0.21 5.88 -0.13
CA ASN A 92 -0.83 6.03 -1.13
C ASN A 92 -1.64 7.32 -0.93
N HIS A 93 -1.97 7.66 0.33
CA HIS A 93 -2.70 8.89 0.64
C HIS A 93 -1.94 10.14 0.14
N LEU A 94 -0.64 10.22 0.43
CA LEU A 94 0.20 11.33 -0.04
C LEU A 94 0.23 11.44 -1.57
N VAL A 95 0.35 10.32 -2.28
CA VAL A 95 0.34 10.30 -3.75
C VAL A 95 -1.01 10.75 -4.29
N ILE A 96 -2.10 10.23 -3.75
CA ILE A 96 -3.45 10.58 -4.19
C ILE A 96 -3.73 12.07 -3.93
N GLU A 97 -3.42 12.57 -2.73
CA GLU A 97 -3.63 13.97 -2.36
C GLU A 97 -2.80 14.94 -3.20
N ALA A 98 -1.58 14.52 -3.59
CA ALA A 98 -0.71 15.35 -4.42
C ALA A 98 -1.15 15.43 -5.89
N LEU A 99 -1.86 14.42 -6.40
CA LEU A 99 -2.12 14.25 -7.83
C LEU A 99 -3.59 14.34 -8.23
N ALA A 100 -4.54 14.14 -7.31
CA ALA A 100 -5.96 14.05 -7.64
C ALA A 100 -6.81 15.04 -6.83
N GLY A 101 -7.71 15.74 -7.52
CA GLY A 101 -8.62 16.70 -6.93
C GLY A 101 -9.82 16.98 -7.83
N PRO A 102 -10.61 18.04 -7.56
CA PRO A 102 -11.75 18.39 -8.38
C PRO A 102 -11.36 18.67 -9.83
N GLY A 103 -12.00 17.98 -10.76
CA GLY A 103 -11.73 18.06 -12.20
C GLY A 103 -10.71 17.06 -12.72
N ASP A 104 -10.07 16.30 -11.84
CA ASP A 104 -9.20 15.19 -12.21
C ASP A 104 -9.97 13.86 -12.20
N GLU A 105 -9.49 12.90 -12.98
CA GLU A 105 -10.06 11.56 -13.07
C GLU A 105 -9.06 10.50 -12.56
N VAL A 106 -9.60 9.50 -11.89
CA VAL A 106 -8.85 8.35 -11.36
C VAL A 106 -9.51 7.06 -11.81
N VAL A 107 -8.76 6.13 -12.35
CA VAL A 107 -9.24 4.78 -12.63
C VAL A 107 -8.79 3.85 -11.51
N SER A 108 -9.70 3.07 -10.95
CA SER A 108 -9.40 2.07 -9.93
C SER A 108 -9.97 0.72 -10.31
N VAL A 109 -9.18 -0.34 -10.20
CA VAL A 109 -9.72 -1.70 -10.31
C VAL A 109 -10.66 -2.02 -9.15
N LEU A 110 -11.58 -2.96 -9.33
CA LEU A 110 -12.44 -3.49 -8.25
C LEU A 110 -12.69 -5.00 -8.49
N PRO A 111 -12.53 -5.90 -7.49
CA PRO A 111 -12.21 -5.61 -6.08
C PRO A 111 -10.78 -5.13 -5.85
N THR A 112 -10.60 -4.29 -4.84
CA THR A 112 -9.31 -3.73 -4.44
C THR A 112 -9.39 -3.15 -3.04
N TYR A 113 -8.26 -2.71 -2.50
CA TYR A 113 -8.23 -1.96 -1.25
C TYR A 113 -9.00 -0.64 -1.39
N GLN A 114 -9.94 -0.40 -0.48
CA GLN A 114 -10.92 0.70 -0.57
C GLN A 114 -10.29 2.08 -0.73
N GLN A 115 -9.08 2.28 -0.23
CA GLN A 115 -8.34 3.53 -0.33
C GLN A 115 -8.21 4.03 -1.78
N HIS A 116 -8.06 3.12 -2.75
CA HIS A 116 -7.80 3.46 -4.15
C HIS A 116 -8.95 4.22 -4.83
N TYR A 117 -10.17 4.07 -4.33
CA TYR A 117 -11.34 4.77 -4.88
C TYR A 117 -11.99 5.73 -3.88
N SER A 118 -11.98 5.41 -2.57
CA SER A 118 -12.65 6.25 -1.58
C SER A 118 -11.92 7.56 -1.28
N ILE A 119 -10.59 7.57 -1.33
CA ILE A 119 -9.81 8.79 -1.06
C ILE A 119 -9.91 9.77 -2.24
N PRO A 120 -9.66 9.38 -3.52
CA PRO A 120 -9.86 10.30 -4.63
C PRO A 120 -11.29 10.86 -4.70
N GLU A 121 -12.31 10.01 -4.48
CA GLU A 121 -13.71 10.43 -4.43
C GLU A 121 -13.94 11.49 -3.34
N ALA A 122 -13.37 11.28 -2.14
CA ALA A 122 -13.48 12.23 -1.03
C ALA A 122 -12.74 13.55 -1.28
N LEU A 123 -11.71 13.55 -2.11
CA LEU A 123 -10.99 14.74 -2.55
C LEU A 123 -11.69 15.47 -3.71
N GLY A 124 -12.75 14.88 -4.27
CA GLY A 124 -13.56 15.48 -5.33
C GLY A 124 -13.12 15.11 -6.75
N ALA A 125 -12.22 14.13 -6.90
CA ALA A 125 -11.91 13.56 -8.20
C ALA A 125 -13.05 12.65 -8.69
N GLU A 126 -13.20 12.53 -10.01
CA GLU A 126 -14.09 11.55 -10.61
C GLU A 126 -13.41 10.18 -10.64
N VAL A 127 -14.07 9.17 -10.07
CA VAL A 127 -13.48 7.82 -9.99
C VAL A 127 -14.20 6.87 -10.93
N HIS A 128 -13.47 6.33 -11.89
CA HIS A 128 -13.91 5.29 -12.80
C HIS A 128 -13.50 3.91 -12.29
N ILE A 129 -14.47 3.01 -12.13
CA ILE A 129 -14.23 1.65 -11.66
C ILE A 129 -14.03 0.70 -12.84
N LEU A 130 -12.86 0.07 -12.90
CA LEU A 130 -12.56 -1.04 -13.81
C LEU A 130 -12.84 -2.37 -13.10
N PRO A 131 -13.96 -3.05 -13.38
CA PRO A 131 -14.32 -4.27 -12.68
C PRO A 131 -13.46 -5.45 -13.15
N LEU A 132 -12.87 -6.17 -12.19
CA LEU A 132 -12.21 -7.44 -12.43
C LEU A 132 -13.26 -8.56 -12.41
N ARG A 133 -13.45 -9.25 -13.53
CA ARG A 133 -14.54 -10.22 -13.73
C ARG A 133 -14.01 -11.66 -13.74
N SER A 134 -14.75 -12.59 -13.16
CA SER A 134 -14.40 -14.03 -13.16
C SER A 134 -14.26 -14.60 -14.56
N GLY A 135 -15.06 -14.13 -15.53
CA GLY A 135 -14.97 -14.53 -16.94
C GLY A 135 -13.63 -14.15 -17.63
N ASN A 136 -12.88 -13.22 -17.05
CA ASN A 136 -11.54 -12.83 -17.50
C ASN A 136 -10.47 -13.19 -16.45
N ALA A 137 -10.69 -14.26 -15.68
CA ALA A 137 -9.79 -14.71 -14.61
C ALA A 137 -9.37 -13.59 -13.64
N PHE A 138 -10.25 -12.63 -13.40
CA PHE A 138 -10.00 -11.43 -12.59
C PHE A 138 -8.82 -10.56 -13.07
N LEU A 139 -8.45 -10.69 -14.34
CA LEU A 139 -7.51 -9.76 -14.97
C LEU A 139 -8.24 -8.50 -15.43
N PRO A 140 -7.59 -7.34 -15.42
CA PRO A 140 -8.16 -6.13 -15.99
C PRO A 140 -8.38 -6.27 -17.50
N ASP A 141 -9.52 -5.80 -17.98
CA ASP A 141 -9.78 -5.69 -19.42
C ASP A 141 -9.07 -4.43 -19.95
N LEU A 142 -8.07 -4.63 -20.80
CA LEU A 142 -7.24 -3.53 -21.30
C LEU A 142 -7.97 -2.65 -22.32
N ASP A 143 -8.98 -3.17 -23.01
CA ASP A 143 -9.76 -2.36 -23.94
C ASP A 143 -10.77 -1.50 -23.18
N GLU A 144 -11.38 -2.04 -22.12
CA GLU A 144 -12.22 -1.27 -21.18
C GLU A 144 -11.38 -0.18 -20.49
N LEU A 145 -10.20 -0.53 -19.99
CA LEU A 145 -9.25 0.44 -19.40
C LEU A 145 -8.89 1.55 -20.38
N ARG A 146 -8.57 1.21 -21.61
CA ARG A 146 -8.22 2.18 -22.66
C ARG A 146 -9.36 3.16 -22.94
N GLY A 147 -10.62 2.69 -22.85
CA GLY A 147 -11.80 3.53 -22.99
C GLY A 147 -12.03 4.50 -21.82
N MET A 148 -11.50 4.18 -20.64
CA MET A 148 -11.61 5.02 -19.43
C MET A 148 -10.54 6.11 -19.35
N VAL A 149 -9.36 5.88 -19.97
CA VAL A 149 -8.23 6.80 -19.85
C VAL A 149 -8.34 7.95 -20.85
N ASN A 150 -8.20 9.17 -20.35
CA ASN A 150 -8.21 10.38 -21.13
C ASN A 150 -7.24 11.45 -20.57
N LYS A 151 -7.26 12.66 -21.11
CA LYS A 151 -6.34 13.75 -20.70
C LYS A 151 -6.49 14.21 -19.25
N ASN A 152 -7.61 13.95 -18.61
CA ASN A 152 -7.88 14.33 -17.23
C ASN A 152 -7.50 13.20 -16.26
N THR A 153 -7.22 12.00 -16.76
CA THR A 153 -6.82 10.84 -15.94
C THR A 153 -5.44 11.10 -15.32
N LYS A 154 -5.38 11.17 -14.00
CA LYS A 154 -4.15 11.43 -13.22
C LYS A 154 -3.55 10.16 -12.63
N LEU A 155 -4.40 9.21 -12.26
CA LEU A 155 -3.98 7.98 -11.60
C LEU A 155 -4.72 6.78 -12.18
N ILE A 156 -4.00 5.67 -12.29
CA ILE A 156 -4.56 4.33 -12.49
C ILE A 156 -4.11 3.51 -11.29
N CYS A 157 -5.06 3.17 -10.42
CA CYS A 157 -4.82 2.42 -9.19
C CYS A 157 -5.05 0.93 -9.46
N ILE A 158 -3.98 0.14 -9.39
CA ILE A 158 -4.00 -1.31 -9.58
C ILE A 158 -3.44 -1.96 -8.32
N ASN A 159 -4.11 -2.98 -7.83
CA ASN A 159 -3.64 -3.83 -6.75
C ASN A 159 -3.68 -5.28 -7.21
N THR A 160 -2.51 -5.89 -7.34
CA THR A 160 -2.37 -7.29 -7.77
C THR A 160 -2.50 -8.27 -6.62
N VAL A 161 -2.35 -7.81 -5.40
CA VAL A 161 -2.63 -8.57 -4.18
C VAL A 161 -3.92 -8.04 -3.59
N SER A 162 -5.04 -8.61 -4.01
CA SER A 162 -6.33 -8.37 -3.38
C SER A 162 -6.65 -9.51 -2.43
N TYR A 163 -7.05 -9.21 -1.20
CA TYR A 163 -7.47 -10.19 -0.20
C TYR A 163 -8.58 -11.13 -0.69
N THR A 164 -9.28 -10.76 -1.74
CA THR A 164 -10.35 -11.54 -2.34
C THR A 164 -9.86 -12.48 -3.46
N HIS A 165 -8.74 -12.18 -4.12
CA HIS A 165 -8.24 -12.89 -5.30
C HIS A 165 -6.71 -12.95 -5.31
N LEU A 166 -6.13 -13.50 -4.24
CA LEU A 166 -4.69 -13.73 -4.18
C LEU A 166 -4.27 -14.74 -5.27
N ARG A 167 -3.51 -14.27 -6.24
CA ARG A 167 -2.55 -15.11 -6.96
C ARG A 167 -1.22 -14.99 -6.22
N ALA A 168 -0.91 -15.98 -5.42
CA ALA A 168 0.41 -16.10 -4.85
C ALA A 168 1.38 -16.51 -5.95
N HIS A 169 2.54 -15.86 -6.03
CA HIS A 169 3.61 -16.28 -6.94
C HIS A 169 4.03 -17.73 -6.71
N GLU A 170 3.78 -18.26 -5.52
CA GLU A 170 4.07 -19.62 -5.10
C GLU A 170 3.17 -20.68 -5.77
N THR A 171 2.08 -20.29 -6.41
CA THR A 171 1.16 -21.23 -7.09
C THR A 171 1.42 -21.35 -8.59
N GLU A 172 2.41 -20.67 -9.13
CA GLU A 172 2.83 -20.76 -10.53
C GLU A 172 4.04 -21.70 -10.76
N LEU A 173 4.40 -22.51 -9.75
CA LEU A 173 5.43 -23.53 -9.84
C LEU A 173 4.85 -24.89 -10.24
#